data_45dc4e74594fe466c5456e99899cfa96
#
_entry.id   45dc4e74594fe466c5456e99899cfa96
#
_cell.length_a   1.000
_cell.length_b   1.000
_cell.length_c   1.000
_cell.angle_alpha   90.00
_cell.angle_beta   90.00
_cell.angle_gamma   90.00
#
_symmetry.space_group_name_H-M   'P 1'
#
loop_
_entity.id
_entity.type
_entity.pdbx_description
1 polymer ?
#
loop_
_entity_poly.entity_id
_entity_poly.type
_entity_poly.pdbx_seq_one_letter_code
_entity_poly.pdbx_strand_id
1 'polypeptide(L)'
;ALAAVWPHLSSEDYHLRYAARIAIEWQNTATWAKKAIGESNDVAAIHALLGLARRDVAGSLSAIIGRLAKVDYKKLNKEGQLALLRTYGVAMSRHGMPDAALKKAIGDQLNPHFPSKDDNVNEELCRVLSYLEHPNVVAKTVALMKVTKVKASEYDAEIMKRNQRYGSSILKSMQTAPNTLNMHYLFCL
;
A
#
# COMPACT_ATOMS: atom_id res chain seq x y z
N ALA A 1 -17.73 11.50 -20.62
CA ALA A 1 -16.38 10.98 -20.29
C ALA A 1 -16.40 10.10 -19.03
N LEU A 2 -16.85 10.59 -17.85
CA LEU A 2 -16.83 9.84 -16.59
C LEU A 2 -17.57 8.50 -16.64
N ALA A 3 -18.76 8.44 -17.24
CA ALA A 3 -19.56 7.21 -17.32
C ALA A 3 -18.83 6.10 -18.11
N ALA A 4 -18.09 6.46 -19.14
CA ALA A 4 -17.33 5.49 -19.94
C ALA A 4 -16.08 4.97 -19.21
N VAL A 5 -15.44 5.81 -18.39
CA VAL A 5 -14.17 5.47 -17.73
C VAL A 5 -14.36 4.75 -16.40
N TRP A 6 -15.44 5.06 -15.69
CA TRP A 6 -15.68 4.59 -14.33
C TRP A 6 -15.68 3.07 -14.15
N PRO A 7 -16.30 2.26 -15.05
CA PRO A 7 -16.28 0.81 -14.93
C PRO A 7 -14.87 0.20 -14.95
N HIS A 8 -13.92 0.88 -15.58
CA HIS A 8 -12.56 0.40 -15.70
C HIS A 8 -11.72 0.60 -14.43
N LEU A 9 -12.22 1.32 -13.42
CA LEU A 9 -11.55 1.46 -12.12
C LEU A 9 -11.44 0.13 -11.36
N SER A 10 -12.28 -0.85 -11.67
CA SER A 10 -12.23 -2.21 -11.11
C SER A 10 -11.78 -3.28 -12.11
N SER A 11 -11.24 -2.90 -13.27
CA SER A 11 -10.73 -3.85 -14.26
C SER A 11 -9.65 -4.76 -13.67
N GLU A 12 -9.56 -6.00 -14.12
CA GLU A 12 -8.46 -6.91 -13.77
C GLU A 12 -7.13 -6.46 -14.40
N ASP A 13 -7.18 -5.77 -15.53
CA ASP A 13 -6.00 -5.19 -16.17
C ASP A 13 -5.50 -3.95 -15.40
N TYR A 14 -4.28 -4.06 -14.88
CA TYR A 14 -3.62 -2.98 -14.14
C TYR A 14 -3.49 -1.68 -14.97
N HIS A 15 -3.12 -1.79 -16.24
CA HIS A 15 -2.91 -0.61 -17.10
C HIS A 15 -4.23 0.11 -17.37
N LEU A 16 -5.31 -0.65 -17.53
CA LEU A 16 -6.63 -0.10 -17.75
C LEU A 16 -7.16 0.59 -16.48
N ARG A 17 -6.97 -0.03 -15.29
CA ARG A 17 -7.28 0.63 -14.00
C ARG A 17 -6.50 1.93 -13.82
N TYR A 18 -5.19 1.88 -14.13
CA TYR A 18 -4.32 3.06 -14.03
C TYR A 18 -4.79 4.18 -14.97
N ALA A 19 -5.04 3.88 -16.25
CA ALA A 19 -5.52 4.84 -17.23
C ALA A 19 -6.87 5.44 -16.82
N ALA A 20 -7.80 4.60 -16.34
CA ALA A 20 -9.10 5.04 -15.83
C ALA A 20 -8.94 6.02 -14.66
N ARG A 21 -8.08 5.73 -13.70
CA ARG A 21 -7.80 6.61 -12.57
C ARG A 21 -7.24 7.95 -13.04
N ILE A 22 -6.24 7.96 -13.92
CA ILE A 22 -5.68 9.19 -14.47
C ILE A 22 -6.76 9.99 -15.21
N ALA A 23 -7.59 9.32 -16.00
CA ALA A 23 -8.66 10.00 -16.74
C ALA A 23 -9.69 10.71 -15.84
N ILE A 24 -10.05 10.13 -14.68
CA ILE A 24 -10.92 10.82 -13.72
C ILE A 24 -10.19 11.93 -12.96
N GLU A 25 -8.90 11.78 -12.66
CA GLU A 25 -8.09 12.82 -12.02
C GLU A 25 -8.05 14.11 -12.85
N TRP A 26 -8.11 14.02 -14.17
CA TRP A 26 -8.14 15.19 -15.09
C TRP A 26 -9.52 15.82 -15.22
N GLN A 27 -10.59 15.21 -14.70
CA GLN A 27 -11.92 15.83 -14.71
C GLN A 27 -12.08 16.79 -13.53
N ASN A 28 -13.06 17.68 -13.63
CA ASN A 28 -13.44 18.54 -12.51
C ASN A 28 -13.88 17.68 -11.31
N THR A 29 -13.15 17.76 -10.22
CA THR A 29 -13.33 16.92 -9.01
C THR A 29 -14.75 17.02 -8.45
N ALA A 30 -15.39 18.19 -8.52
CA ALA A 30 -16.78 18.40 -8.05
C ALA A 30 -17.79 17.47 -8.76
N THR A 31 -17.47 17.01 -9.96
CA THR A 31 -18.37 16.15 -10.74
C THR A 31 -18.33 14.67 -10.35
N TRP A 32 -17.28 14.24 -9.64
CA TRP A 32 -17.09 12.81 -9.33
C TRP A 32 -16.72 12.50 -7.87
N ALA A 33 -16.31 13.49 -7.06
CA ALA A 33 -15.91 13.25 -5.67
C ALA A 33 -16.99 12.52 -4.84
N LYS A 34 -18.25 12.96 -4.92
CA LYS A 34 -19.37 12.29 -4.23
C LYS A 34 -19.56 10.85 -4.70
N LYS A 35 -19.40 10.58 -5.99
CA LYS A 35 -19.48 9.24 -6.56
C LYS A 35 -18.35 8.35 -6.04
N ALA A 36 -17.12 8.87 -5.95
CA ALA A 36 -15.99 8.12 -5.40
C ALA A 36 -16.22 7.71 -3.94
N ILE A 37 -16.74 8.62 -3.11
CA ILE A 37 -17.04 8.36 -1.69
C ILE A 37 -18.20 7.37 -1.56
N GLY A 38 -19.19 7.41 -2.46
CA GLY A 38 -20.36 6.54 -2.46
C GLY A 38 -20.18 5.23 -3.25
N GLU A 39 -19.00 4.97 -3.84
CA GLU A 39 -18.79 3.77 -4.67
C GLU A 39 -18.88 2.49 -3.84
N SER A 40 -19.71 1.57 -4.28
CA SER A 40 -19.98 0.30 -3.60
C SER A 40 -18.95 -0.80 -3.91
N ASN A 41 -18.37 -0.78 -5.11
CA ASN A 41 -17.32 -1.70 -5.49
C ASN A 41 -15.99 -1.29 -4.81
N ASP A 42 -15.44 -2.14 -3.96
CA ASP A 42 -14.27 -1.83 -3.15
C ASP A 42 -13.03 -1.51 -3.99
N VAL A 43 -12.78 -2.23 -5.08
CA VAL A 43 -11.62 -1.98 -5.96
C VAL A 43 -11.78 -0.65 -6.68
N ALA A 44 -12.95 -0.37 -7.24
CA ALA A 44 -13.24 0.91 -7.89
C ALA A 44 -13.16 2.07 -6.89
N ALA A 45 -13.67 1.89 -5.66
CA ALA A 45 -13.57 2.88 -4.59
C ALA A 45 -12.12 3.21 -4.24
N ILE A 46 -11.27 2.20 -4.03
CA ILE A 46 -9.84 2.40 -3.72
C ILE A 46 -9.17 3.27 -4.79
N HIS A 47 -9.37 2.94 -6.08
CA HIS A 47 -8.74 3.68 -7.17
C HIS A 47 -9.32 5.08 -7.36
N ALA A 48 -10.63 5.26 -7.22
CA ALA A 48 -11.26 6.57 -7.28
C ALA A 48 -10.83 7.46 -6.12
N LEU A 49 -10.76 6.91 -4.89
CA LEU A 49 -10.33 7.63 -3.71
C LEU A 49 -8.83 7.96 -3.72
N LEU A 50 -7.98 7.11 -4.32
CA LEU A 50 -6.60 7.47 -4.59
C LEU A 50 -6.51 8.70 -5.50
N GLY A 51 -7.32 8.74 -6.56
CA GLY A 51 -7.44 9.91 -7.42
C GLY A 51 -7.91 11.15 -6.64
N LEU A 52 -8.92 11.01 -5.78
CA LEU A 52 -9.43 12.11 -4.97
C LEU A 52 -8.38 12.63 -3.98
N ALA A 53 -7.66 11.73 -3.29
CA ALA A 53 -6.58 12.11 -2.39
C ALA A 53 -5.46 12.89 -3.10
N ARG A 54 -5.15 12.54 -4.36
CA ARG A 54 -4.14 13.24 -5.18
C ARG A 54 -4.56 14.62 -5.66
N ARG A 55 -5.86 14.89 -5.75
CA ARG A 55 -6.41 16.18 -6.20
C ARG A 55 -6.43 17.25 -5.11
N ASP A 56 -6.01 16.93 -3.90
CA ASP A 56 -5.85 17.87 -2.79
C ASP A 56 -7.12 18.69 -2.48
N VAL A 57 -8.26 18.00 -2.43
CA VAL A 57 -9.55 18.63 -2.10
C VAL A 57 -9.62 18.86 -0.60
N ALA A 58 -9.59 20.10 -0.17
CA ALA A 58 -9.65 20.45 1.24
C ALA A 58 -10.83 19.79 1.96
N GLY A 59 -10.58 19.25 3.15
CA GLY A 59 -11.61 18.59 3.98
C GLY A 59 -12.06 17.20 3.51
N SER A 60 -11.46 16.64 2.46
CA SER A 60 -11.85 15.33 1.93
C SER A 60 -11.31 14.14 2.74
N LEU A 61 -10.32 14.33 3.61
CA LEU A 61 -9.64 13.25 4.33
C LEU A 61 -10.60 12.32 5.08
N SER A 62 -11.48 12.88 5.90
CA SER A 62 -12.41 12.09 6.71
C SER A 62 -13.36 11.25 5.85
N ALA A 63 -13.84 11.80 4.72
CA ALA A 63 -14.70 11.07 3.81
C ALA A 63 -13.94 9.95 3.07
N ILE A 64 -12.71 10.20 2.63
CA ILE A 64 -11.83 9.22 2.00
C ILE A 64 -11.57 8.08 2.97
N ILE A 65 -11.05 8.37 4.17
CA ILE A 65 -10.72 7.34 5.17
C ILE A 65 -11.98 6.60 5.62
N GLY A 66 -13.09 7.31 5.87
CA GLY A 66 -14.35 6.70 6.27
C GLY A 66 -14.91 5.71 5.24
N ARG A 67 -14.67 5.91 3.93
CA ARG A 67 -15.02 4.92 2.91
C ARG A 67 -14.00 3.79 2.82
N LEU A 68 -12.69 4.08 2.89
CA LEU A 68 -11.64 3.06 2.85
C LEU A 68 -11.73 2.10 4.03
N ALA A 69 -12.07 2.58 5.23
CA ALA A 69 -12.23 1.75 6.43
C ALA A 69 -13.39 0.73 6.34
N LYS A 70 -14.31 0.92 5.40
CA LYS A 70 -15.41 -0.03 5.12
C LYS A 70 -15.04 -1.10 4.10
N VAL A 71 -13.87 -1.01 3.47
CA VAL A 71 -13.38 -2.01 2.51
C VAL A 71 -13.11 -3.32 3.25
N ASP A 72 -13.62 -4.42 2.71
CA ASP A 72 -13.31 -5.75 3.24
C ASP A 72 -11.89 -6.19 2.81
N TYR A 73 -10.92 -5.92 3.68
CA TYR A 73 -9.52 -6.22 3.44
C TYR A 73 -9.27 -7.69 3.06
N LYS A 74 -10.06 -8.63 3.62
CA LYS A 74 -9.88 -10.06 3.39
C LYS A 74 -10.27 -10.50 1.97
N LYS A 75 -11.18 -9.76 1.34
CA LYS A 75 -11.61 -10.03 -0.04
C LYS A 75 -10.66 -9.47 -1.08
N LEU A 76 -9.73 -8.61 -0.68
CA LEU A 76 -8.75 -8.04 -1.60
C LEU A 76 -7.63 -9.06 -1.89
N ASN A 77 -7.27 -9.18 -3.16
CA ASN A 77 -6.02 -9.83 -3.56
C ASN A 77 -4.82 -8.94 -3.17
N LYS A 78 -3.58 -9.43 -3.34
CA LYS A 78 -2.35 -8.69 -3.02
C LYS A 78 -2.33 -7.28 -3.62
N GLU A 79 -2.68 -7.14 -4.90
CA GLU A 79 -2.69 -5.82 -5.57
C GLU A 79 -3.70 -4.86 -4.93
N GLY A 80 -4.89 -5.35 -4.61
CA GLY A 80 -5.92 -4.58 -3.92
C GLY A 80 -5.50 -4.16 -2.53
N GLN A 81 -4.85 -5.04 -1.77
CA GLN A 81 -4.29 -4.73 -0.45
C GLN A 81 -3.24 -3.62 -0.54
N LEU A 82 -2.28 -3.74 -1.47
CA LEU A 82 -1.26 -2.72 -1.70
C LEU A 82 -1.88 -1.39 -2.18
N ALA A 83 -2.89 -1.44 -3.04
CA ALA A 83 -3.60 -0.24 -3.50
C ALA A 83 -4.34 0.48 -2.35
N LEU A 84 -5.00 -0.28 -1.45
CA LEU A 84 -5.64 0.26 -0.26
C LEU A 84 -4.62 0.95 0.66
N LEU A 85 -3.53 0.25 0.99
CA LEU A 85 -2.47 0.77 1.85
C LEU A 85 -1.83 2.03 1.26
N ARG A 86 -1.53 2.01 -0.05
CA ARG A 86 -1.06 3.19 -0.77
C ARG A 86 -2.05 4.34 -0.71
N THR A 87 -3.34 4.07 -0.82
CA THR A 87 -4.37 5.11 -0.79
C THR A 87 -4.44 5.77 0.59
N TYR A 88 -4.34 5.00 1.67
CA TYR A 88 -4.19 5.55 3.02
C TYR A 88 -2.94 6.42 3.14
N GLY A 89 -1.79 5.92 2.71
CA GLY A 89 -0.53 6.67 2.77
C GLY A 89 -0.61 8.00 2.01
N VAL A 90 -1.15 7.99 0.78
CA VAL A 90 -1.32 9.21 -0.02
C VAL A 90 -2.31 10.18 0.62
N ALA A 91 -3.45 9.68 1.11
CA ALA A 91 -4.46 10.52 1.76
C ALA A 91 -3.87 11.22 3.00
N MET A 92 -3.19 10.48 3.87
CA MET A 92 -2.60 11.03 5.08
C MET A 92 -1.41 11.96 4.80
N SER A 93 -0.56 11.64 3.83
CA SER A 93 0.60 12.50 3.51
C SER A 93 0.19 13.84 2.90
N ARG A 94 -0.95 13.91 2.21
CA ARG A 94 -1.43 15.13 1.55
C ARG A 94 -2.38 15.96 2.41
N HIS A 95 -3.18 15.29 3.23
CA HIS A 95 -4.24 15.96 3.99
C HIS A 95 -3.99 15.96 5.50
N GLY A 96 -2.86 15.39 5.94
CA GLY A 96 -2.47 15.34 7.35
C GLY A 96 -3.01 14.15 8.12
N MET A 97 -2.80 14.17 9.42
CA MET A 97 -3.17 13.09 10.33
C MET A 97 -4.69 13.03 10.51
N PRO A 98 -5.32 11.84 10.42
CA PRO A 98 -6.72 11.67 10.75
C PRO A 98 -6.97 11.83 12.26
N ASP A 99 -8.20 12.12 12.64
CA ASP A 99 -8.61 12.16 14.04
C ASP A 99 -8.53 10.79 14.73
N ALA A 100 -8.69 10.76 16.04
CA ALA A 100 -8.55 9.55 16.85
C ALA A 100 -9.54 8.44 16.44
N ALA A 101 -10.76 8.78 16.04
CA ALA A 101 -11.77 7.80 15.64
C ALA A 101 -11.39 7.14 14.30
N LEU A 102 -10.90 7.92 13.37
CA LEU A 102 -10.42 7.43 12.06
C LEU A 102 -9.11 6.66 12.19
N LYS A 103 -8.17 7.11 13.05
CA LYS A 103 -6.97 6.32 13.40
C LYS A 103 -7.34 4.94 13.91
N LYS A 104 -8.30 4.89 14.84
CA LYS A 104 -8.80 3.62 15.39
C LYS A 104 -9.43 2.75 14.30
N ALA A 105 -10.27 3.31 13.45
CA ALA A 105 -10.93 2.57 12.37
C ALA A 105 -9.91 1.93 11.40
N ILE A 106 -8.87 2.66 11.02
CA ILE A 106 -7.77 2.12 10.18
C ILE A 106 -7.02 1.03 10.94
N GLY A 107 -6.68 1.27 12.20
CA GLY A 107 -5.99 0.30 13.06
C GLY A 107 -6.76 -0.99 13.22
N ASP A 108 -8.06 -0.91 13.53
CA ASP A 108 -8.95 -2.08 13.65
C ASP A 108 -9.05 -2.88 12.34
N GLN A 109 -9.04 -2.21 11.20
CA GLN A 109 -9.05 -2.86 9.89
C GLN A 109 -7.73 -3.56 9.57
N LEU A 110 -6.60 -2.89 9.80
CA LEU A 110 -5.29 -3.34 9.27
C LEU A 110 -4.49 -4.20 10.25
N ASN A 111 -4.53 -3.89 11.56
CA ASN A 111 -3.69 -4.59 12.56
C ASN A 111 -3.93 -6.11 12.66
N PRO A 112 -5.14 -6.67 12.44
CA PRO A 112 -5.34 -8.12 12.41
C PRO A 112 -4.58 -8.82 11.27
N HIS A 113 -4.19 -8.10 10.23
CA HIS A 113 -3.50 -8.61 9.05
C HIS A 113 -1.98 -8.39 9.08
N PHE A 114 -1.46 -7.74 10.12
CA PHE A 114 -0.03 -7.56 10.33
C PHE A 114 0.48 -8.50 11.44
N PRO A 115 1.52 -9.33 11.19
CA PRO A 115 2.20 -9.48 9.90
C PRO A 115 1.41 -10.34 8.88
N SER A 116 1.59 -10.01 7.60
CA SER A 116 1.11 -10.77 6.45
C SER A 116 2.13 -11.85 6.05
N LYS A 117 1.72 -12.76 5.14
CA LYS A 117 2.64 -13.73 4.51
C LYS A 117 3.50 -13.09 3.39
N ASP A 118 3.14 -11.91 2.93
CA ASP A 118 3.81 -11.23 1.82
C ASP A 118 4.64 -10.05 2.35
N ASP A 119 5.92 -10.03 1.97
CA ASP A 119 6.88 -9.03 2.45
C ASP A 119 6.50 -7.61 2.01
N ASN A 120 6.05 -7.41 0.75
CA ASN A 120 5.65 -6.10 0.26
C ASN A 120 4.43 -5.55 1.00
N VAL A 121 3.48 -6.44 1.32
CA VAL A 121 2.31 -6.08 2.14
C VAL A 121 2.72 -5.73 3.55
N ASN A 122 3.70 -6.45 4.13
CA ASN A 122 4.25 -6.15 5.45
C ASN A 122 4.94 -4.78 5.51
N GLU A 123 5.70 -4.41 4.47
CA GLU A 123 6.33 -3.09 4.38
C GLU A 123 5.29 -1.97 4.45
N GLU A 124 4.22 -2.08 3.67
CA GLU A 124 3.18 -1.06 3.65
C GLU A 124 2.31 -1.06 4.91
N LEU A 125 1.98 -2.24 5.48
CA LEU A 125 1.28 -2.33 6.76
C LEU A 125 2.10 -1.71 7.90
N CYS A 126 3.40 -2.03 7.97
CA CYS A 126 4.30 -1.44 8.95
C CYS A 126 4.30 0.08 8.83
N ARG A 127 4.48 0.62 7.62
CA ARG A 127 4.50 2.06 7.35
C ARG A 127 3.20 2.75 7.80
N VAL A 128 2.04 2.22 7.41
CA VAL A 128 0.75 2.83 7.75
C VAL A 128 0.48 2.74 9.26
N LEU A 129 0.70 1.57 9.87
CA LEU A 129 0.44 1.39 11.31
C LEU A 129 1.41 2.19 12.19
N SER A 130 2.69 2.34 11.77
CA SER A 130 3.66 3.19 12.48
C SER A 130 3.31 4.67 12.37
N TYR A 131 2.92 5.13 11.18
CA TYR A 131 2.46 6.51 11.01
C TYR A 131 1.24 6.83 11.88
N LEU A 132 0.35 5.86 12.10
CA LEU A 132 -0.81 5.99 12.99
C LEU A 132 -0.46 5.85 14.48
N GLU A 133 0.78 5.56 14.82
CA GLU A 133 1.23 5.29 16.21
C GLU A 133 0.46 4.14 16.85
N HIS A 134 0.15 3.08 16.07
CA HIS A 134 -0.65 1.96 16.55
C HIS A 134 0.09 1.20 17.65
N PRO A 135 -0.52 0.95 18.84
CA PRO A 135 0.20 0.46 20.03
C PRO A 135 0.91 -0.89 19.85
N ASN A 136 0.42 -1.74 18.94
CA ASN A 136 0.98 -3.07 18.71
C ASN A 136 2.04 -3.13 17.59
N VAL A 137 2.28 -2.02 16.86
CA VAL A 137 3.14 -2.05 15.67
C VAL A 137 4.58 -2.37 16.02
N VAL A 138 5.14 -1.75 17.06
CA VAL A 138 6.55 -1.95 17.47
C VAL A 138 6.79 -3.42 17.81
N ALA A 139 5.97 -3.99 18.71
CA ALA A 139 6.14 -5.37 19.15
C ALA A 139 6.04 -6.37 17.98
N LYS A 140 5.05 -6.19 17.10
CA LYS A 140 4.86 -7.03 15.91
C LYS A 140 6.01 -6.91 14.92
N THR A 141 6.47 -5.68 14.66
CA THR A 141 7.58 -5.42 13.74
C THR A 141 8.89 -6.03 14.25
N VAL A 142 9.22 -5.84 15.53
CA VAL A 142 10.41 -6.46 16.14
C VAL A 142 10.33 -7.99 16.10
N ALA A 143 9.17 -8.59 16.35
CA ALA A 143 8.98 -10.02 16.21
C ALA A 143 9.17 -10.50 14.77
N LEU A 144 8.63 -9.76 13.79
CA LEU A 144 8.78 -10.04 12.37
C LEU A 144 10.25 -9.97 11.93
N MET A 145 11.00 -8.96 12.36
CA MET A 145 12.42 -8.79 12.02
C MET A 145 13.28 -9.98 12.47
N LYS A 146 12.94 -10.63 13.60
CA LYS A 146 13.69 -11.80 14.11
C LYS A 146 13.56 -13.03 13.20
N VAL A 147 12.47 -13.15 12.45
CA VAL A 147 12.21 -14.30 11.57
C VAL A 147 12.43 -13.97 10.09
N THR A 148 12.61 -12.70 9.75
CA THR A 148 12.83 -12.25 8.37
C THR A 148 14.24 -12.66 7.92
N LYS A 149 14.29 -13.44 6.83
CA LYS A 149 15.55 -13.88 6.22
C LYS A 149 15.83 -13.09 4.95
N VAL A 150 17.12 -12.83 4.69
CA VAL A 150 17.55 -12.33 3.38
C VAL A 150 17.26 -13.42 2.34
N LYS A 151 16.45 -13.10 1.34
CA LYS A 151 16.23 -13.99 0.19
C LYS A 151 17.30 -13.70 -0.85
N ALA A 152 18.15 -14.68 -1.14
CA ALA A 152 18.97 -14.62 -2.35
C ALA A 152 18.05 -14.62 -3.57
N SER A 153 18.25 -13.71 -4.52
CA SER A 153 17.45 -13.73 -5.74
C SER A 153 17.88 -14.91 -6.64
N GLU A 154 16.93 -15.52 -7.34
CA GLU A 154 17.22 -16.57 -8.34
C GLU A 154 18.15 -16.04 -9.44
N TYR A 155 18.00 -14.77 -9.76
CA TYR A 155 18.83 -14.05 -10.74
C TYR A 155 20.30 -14.01 -10.31
N ASP A 156 20.58 -13.80 -9.03
CA ASP A 156 21.95 -13.78 -8.48
C ASP A 156 22.61 -15.15 -8.57
N ALA A 157 21.84 -16.22 -8.33
CA ALA A 157 22.33 -17.60 -8.45
C ALA A 157 22.70 -17.97 -9.91
N GLU A 158 21.94 -17.50 -10.88
CA GLU A 158 22.23 -17.74 -12.31
C GLU A 158 23.44 -16.95 -12.81
N ILE A 159 23.59 -15.69 -12.40
CA ILE A 159 24.77 -14.88 -12.69
C ILE A 159 26.04 -15.53 -12.13
N MET A 160 25.96 -16.04 -10.90
CA MET A 160 27.10 -16.73 -10.26
C MET A 160 27.50 -17.99 -11.00
N LYS A 161 26.55 -18.77 -11.52
CA LYS A 161 26.84 -19.97 -12.34
C LYS A 161 27.51 -19.64 -13.66
N ARG A 162 27.17 -18.51 -14.29
CA ARG A 162 27.72 -18.08 -15.59
C ARG A 162 29.12 -17.49 -15.47
N ASN A 163 29.52 -16.96 -14.33
CA ASN A 163 30.73 -16.16 -14.20
C ASN A 163 31.57 -16.58 -12.98
N GLN A 164 32.24 -17.73 -13.06
CA GLN A 164 33.06 -18.27 -11.96
C GLN A 164 34.13 -17.29 -11.44
N ARG A 165 34.65 -16.40 -12.28
CA ARG A 165 35.71 -15.46 -11.88
C ARG A 165 35.19 -14.33 -10.97
N TYR A 166 33.94 -13.92 -11.14
CA TYR A 166 33.31 -12.87 -10.30
C TYR A 166 32.36 -13.45 -9.25
N GLY A 167 31.96 -14.74 -9.39
CA GLY A 167 30.99 -15.40 -8.54
C GLY A 167 31.39 -15.42 -7.07
N SER A 168 32.68 -15.60 -6.76
CA SER A 168 33.17 -15.57 -5.38
C SER A 168 33.04 -14.18 -4.73
N SER A 169 33.32 -13.12 -5.48
CA SER A 169 33.18 -11.73 -4.98
C SER A 169 31.71 -11.37 -4.78
N ILE A 170 30.85 -11.79 -5.69
CA ILE A 170 29.40 -11.58 -5.59
C ILE A 170 28.85 -12.37 -4.40
N LEU A 171 29.21 -13.62 -4.22
CA LEU A 171 28.82 -14.44 -3.05
C LEU A 171 29.24 -13.78 -1.73
N LYS A 172 30.46 -13.27 -1.64
CA LYS A 172 30.95 -12.56 -0.46
C LYS A 172 30.16 -11.27 -0.20
N SER A 173 29.88 -10.52 -1.25
CA SER A 173 29.06 -9.30 -1.16
C SER A 173 27.63 -9.62 -0.68
N MET A 174 27.03 -10.71 -1.18
CA MET A 174 25.70 -11.14 -0.76
C MET A 174 25.65 -11.62 0.70
N GLN A 175 26.70 -12.30 1.15
CA GLN A 175 26.80 -12.73 2.56
C GLN A 175 26.92 -11.53 3.54
N THR A 176 27.47 -10.43 3.07
CA THR A 176 27.62 -9.20 3.84
C THR A 176 26.53 -8.15 3.56
N ALA A 177 25.63 -8.44 2.62
CA ALA A 177 24.55 -7.52 2.29
C ALA A 177 23.61 -7.32 3.48
N PRO A 178 23.25 -6.08 3.81
CA PRO A 178 22.32 -5.82 4.88
C PRO A 178 20.93 -6.38 4.54
N ASN A 179 20.18 -6.79 5.56
CA ASN A 179 18.78 -7.16 5.37
C ASN A 179 17.95 -5.89 5.09
N THR A 180 17.73 -5.58 3.81
CA THR A 180 17.03 -4.38 3.36
C THR A 180 15.60 -4.30 3.89
N LEU A 181 14.94 -5.45 4.06
CA LEU A 181 13.59 -5.51 4.61
C LEU A 181 13.59 -5.11 6.10
N ASN A 182 14.56 -5.62 6.88
CA ASN A 182 14.71 -5.21 8.27
C ASN A 182 15.10 -3.73 8.38
N MET A 183 15.93 -3.21 7.47
CA MET A 183 16.22 -1.77 7.41
C MET A 183 14.94 -0.95 7.16
N HIS A 184 14.10 -1.40 6.22
CA HIS A 184 12.82 -0.75 5.97
C HIS A 184 11.95 -0.70 7.25
N TYR A 185 11.83 -1.82 7.96
CA TYR A 185 11.08 -1.87 9.22
C TYR A 185 11.64 -0.92 10.29
N LEU A 186 12.96 -0.84 10.42
CA LEU A 186 13.60 0.11 11.34
C LEU A 186 13.32 1.57 10.98
N PHE A 187 13.28 1.90 9.69
CA PHE A 187 12.92 3.25 9.24
C PHE A 187 11.44 3.60 9.47
N CYS A 188 10.57 2.60 9.57
CA CYS A 188 9.15 2.82 9.86
C CYS A 188 8.87 3.05 11.35
N LEU A 189 9.69 2.50 12.26
CA LEU A 189 9.55 2.61 13.71
C LEU A 189 10.11 3.91 14.25
#